data_30d686809a24f525d9e603c96db5af4b
#
_entry.id   30d686809a24f525d9e603c96db5af4b
#
_cell.length_a   1.000
_cell.length_b   1.000
_cell.length_c   1.000
_cell.angle_alpha   90.00
_cell.angle_beta   90.00
_cell.angle_gamma   90.00
#
_symmetry.space_group_name_H-M   'P 1'
#
loop_
_entity.id
_entity.type
_entity.pdbx_description
1 polymer ?
#
loop_
_entity_poly.entity_id
_entity_poly.type
_entity_poly.pdbx_seq_one_letter_code
_entity_poly.pdbx_strand_id
1 'polypeptide(L)'
;AKPAVHFGGKFRIVDFALSNCINSGIRRIGVITQYHSHTLVQHIQRGWSFLNESMNEFVDLLPAQQRDASEHWYKGTADAVYQNLDIIRRYRAEFVVILAGDHIYKMDYSRMLIDHVESGAECTVACIPVPRQEASEFGVMDVGDDNKILQFLEKPQNPPAMPGSEDMSLASMGIYVF
;
A
#
# COMPACT_ATOMS: atom_id res chain seq x y z
N ALA A 1 -2.31 -0.04 16.73
CA ALA A 1 -1.70 0.06 15.39
C ALA A 1 -1.82 1.49 14.88
N LYS A 2 -0.80 2.01 14.16
CA LYS A 2 -0.80 3.37 13.58
C LYS A 2 -2.05 3.68 12.73
N PRO A 3 -2.55 2.76 11.87
CA PRO A 3 -3.78 3.01 11.10
C PRO A 3 -5.03 3.31 11.92
N ALA A 4 -5.07 2.86 13.18
CA ALA A 4 -6.20 3.06 14.08
C ALA A 4 -6.15 4.40 14.84
N VAL A 5 -5.08 5.18 14.72
CA VAL A 5 -4.92 6.46 15.42
C VAL A 5 -5.92 7.47 14.87
N HIS A 6 -6.55 8.23 15.76
CA HIS A 6 -7.48 9.29 15.40
C HIS A 6 -6.78 10.47 14.73
N PHE A 7 -7.42 11.02 13.72
CA PHE A 7 -6.98 12.19 13.00
C PHE A 7 -8.15 13.14 12.77
N GLY A 8 -8.00 14.42 13.17
CA GLY A 8 -9.03 15.42 12.93
C GLY A 8 -10.41 15.10 13.56
N GLY A 9 -10.44 14.46 14.72
CA GLY A 9 -11.65 14.15 15.45
C GLY A 9 -12.22 12.76 15.14
N LYS A 10 -13.11 12.62 14.16
CA LYS A 10 -13.82 11.36 13.85
C LYS A 10 -13.08 10.41 12.91
N PHE A 11 -12.11 10.89 12.16
CA PHE A 11 -11.36 10.10 11.19
C PHE A 11 -10.22 9.33 11.86
N ARG A 12 -9.75 8.29 11.17
CA ARG A 12 -8.54 7.55 11.50
C ARG A 12 -7.57 7.58 10.33
N ILE A 13 -6.30 7.29 10.58
CA ILE A 13 -5.26 7.33 9.54
C ILE A 13 -5.63 6.41 8.37
N VAL A 14 -6.18 5.24 8.62
CA VAL A 14 -6.61 4.30 7.56
C VAL A 14 -7.65 4.89 6.60
N ASP A 15 -8.45 5.86 7.03
CA ASP A 15 -9.49 6.47 6.18
C ASP A 15 -8.91 7.22 4.99
N PHE A 16 -7.66 7.70 5.07
CA PHE A 16 -6.99 8.34 3.93
C PHE A 16 -6.73 7.34 2.80
N ALA A 17 -6.17 6.17 3.11
CA ALA A 17 -5.93 5.13 2.12
C ALA A 17 -7.25 4.61 1.53
N LEU A 18 -8.26 4.34 2.37
CA LEU A 18 -9.57 3.88 1.94
C LEU A 18 -10.28 4.92 1.07
N SER A 19 -10.23 6.20 1.45
CA SER A 19 -10.81 7.30 0.67
C SER A 19 -10.12 7.46 -0.69
N ASN A 20 -8.79 7.36 -0.74
CA ASN A 20 -8.05 7.38 -2.00
C ASN A 20 -8.47 6.21 -2.91
N CYS A 21 -8.65 5.00 -2.37
CA CYS A 21 -9.13 3.85 -3.13
C CYS A 21 -10.49 4.15 -3.78
N ILE A 22 -11.48 4.58 -2.98
CA ILE A 22 -12.82 4.86 -3.47
C ILE A 22 -12.81 5.97 -4.53
N ASN A 23 -12.06 7.05 -4.30
CA ASN A 23 -11.92 8.17 -5.24
C ASN A 23 -11.18 7.75 -6.53
N SER A 24 -10.37 6.71 -6.49
CA SER A 24 -9.69 6.11 -7.65
C SER A 24 -10.52 5.03 -8.35
N GLY A 25 -11.77 4.80 -7.93
CA GLY A 25 -12.63 3.75 -8.49
C GLY A 25 -12.33 2.34 -7.99
N ILE A 26 -11.43 2.17 -7.02
CA ILE A 26 -11.11 0.88 -6.40
C ILE A 26 -12.12 0.62 -5.28
N ARG A 27 -13.00 -0.37 -5.49
CA ARG A 27 -14.14 -0.67 -4.62
C ARG A 27 -14.13 -2.07 -4.02
N ARG A 28 -13.09 -2.86 -4.27
CA ARG A 28 -12.84 -4.17 -3.66
C ARG A 28 -11.58 -4.06 -2.84
N ILE A 29 -11.72 -3.95 -1.52
CA ILE A 29 -10.64 -3.59 -0.63
C ILE A 29 -10.51 -4.63 0.48
N GLY A 30 -9.32 -5.22 0.63
CA GLY A 30 -8.97 -6.07 1.76
C GLY A 30 -8.08 -5.30 2.74
N VAL A 31 -8.50 -5.18 3.99
CA VAL A 31 -7.72 -4.58 5.06
C VAL A 31 -7.06 -5.66 5.90
N ILE A 32 -5.76 -5.89 5.66
CA ILE A 32 -4.97 -6.88 6.40
C ILE A 32 -4.57 -6.29 7.75
N THR A 33 -4.92 -6.97 8.83
CA THR A 33 -4.61 -6.52 10.20
C THR A 33 -3.84 -7.59 10.97
N GLN A 34 -2.79 -7.18 11.69
CA GLN A 34 -1.99 -8.09 12.51
C GLN A 34 -2.61 -8.31 13.91
N TYR A 35 -3.24 -7.28 14.44
CA TYR A 35 -3.87 -7.30 15.76
C TYR A 35 -5.34 -6.96 15.64
N HIS A 36 -6.18 -7.70 16.36
CA HIS A 36 -7.60 -7.37 16.54
C HIS A 36 -7.74 -6.08 17.38
N SER A 37 -7.51 -4.93 16.72
CA SER A 37 -7.98 -3.67 17.31
C SER A 37 -9.50 -3.63 17.15
N HIS A 38 -10.24 -4.01 18.19
CA HIS A 38 -11.70 -3.95 18.18
C HIS A 38 -12.21 -2.60 17.69
N THR A 39 -11.53 -1.53 18.08
CA THR A 39 -11.89 -0.17 17.67
C THR A 39 -11.64 0.11 16.18
N LEU A 40 -10.63 -0.50 15.56
CA LEU A 40 -10.39 -0.38 14.12
C LEU A 40 -11.43 -1.19 13.34
N VAL A 41 -11.67 -2.42 13.75
CA VAL A 41 -12.72 -3.29 13.16
C VAL A 41 -14.08 -2.59 13.18
N GLN A 42 -14.48 -2.07 14.33
CA GLN A 42 -15.75 -1.35 14.50
C GLN A 42 -15.80 -0.08 13.63
N HIS A 43 -14.70 0.66 13.53
CA HIS A 43 -14.62 1.86 12.72
C HIS A 43 -14.82 1.54 11.22
N ILE A 44 -14.14 0.52 10.71
CA ILE A 44 -14.28 0.09 9.32
C ILE A 44 -15.69 -0.44 9.05
N GLN A 45 -16.21 -1.31 9.89
CA GLN A 45 -17.55 -1.87 9.71
C GLN A 45 -18.66 -0.81 9.74
N ARG A 46 -18.52 0.24 10.53
CA ARG A 46 -19.54 1.32 10.64
C ARG A 46 -19.34 2.43 9.62
N GLY A 47 -18.10 2.78 9.30
CA GLY A 47 -17.77 3.91 8.43
C GLY A 47 -17.72 3.55 6.95
N TRP A 48 -17.43 2.28 6.62
CA TRP A 48 -17.14 1.84 5.25
C TRP A 48 -18.14 0.79 4.72
N SER A 49 -19.32 0.67 5.34
CA SER A 49 -20.39 -0.26 4.96
C SER A 49 -21.32 0.27 3.85
N PHE A 50 -21.01 1.39 3.23
CA PHE A 50 -21.85 2.00 2.19
C PHE A 50 -21.63 1.43 0.79
N LEU A 51 -20.65 0.55 0.61
CA LEU A 51 -20.38 -0.12 -0.65
C LEU A 51 -21.47 -1.15 -0.97
N ASN A 52 -21.71 -1.36 -2.25
CA ASN A 52 -22.79 -2.24 -2.72
C ASN A 52 -22.28 -3.66 -2.95
N GLU A 53 -22.50 -4.54 -1.98
CA GLU A 53 -22.11 -5.95 -2.05
C GLU A 53 -22.74 -6.68 -3.25
N SER A 54 -23.95 -6.29 -3.68
CA SER A 54 -24.59 -6.89 -4.86
C SER A 54 -23.86 -6.57 -6.16
N MET A 55 -23.04 -5.51 -6.17
CA MET A 55 -22.15 -5.15 -7.26
C MET A 55 -20.71 -5.64 -7.02
N ASN A 56 -20.51 -6.52 -6.04
CA ASN A 56 -19.20 -7.03 -5.64
C ASN A 56 -18.24 -5.91 -5.18
N GLU A 57 -18.78 -4.90 -4.50
CA GLU A 57 -18.04 -3.83 -3.85
C GLU A 57 -18.02 -4.05 -2.34
N PHE A 58 -16.82 -4.02 -1.73
CA PHE A 58 -16.68 -4.32 -0.30
C PHE A 58 -15.40 -3.74 0.32
N VAL A 59 -15.40 -3.64 1.63
CA VAL A 59 -14.21 -3.49 2.46
C VAL A 59 -14.15 -4.66 3.45
N ASP A 60 -13.35 -5.66 3.13
CA ASP A 60 -13.16 -6.86 3.94
C ASP A 60 -12.03 -6.70 4.94
N LEU A 61 -12.27 -7.17 6.15
CA LEU A 61 -11.24 -7.27 7.17
C LEU A 61 -10.58 -8.66 7.09
N LEU A 62 -9.28 -8.67 6.86
CA LEU A 62 -8.45 -9.87 6.78
C LEU A 62 -7.53 -9.93 8.00
N PRO A 63 -8.03 -10.45 9.14
CA PRO A 63 -7.22 -10.58 10.34
C PRO A 63 -6.16 -11.66 10.15
N ALA A 64 -4.99 -11.48 10.77
CA ALA A 64 -3.97 -12.51 10.83
C ALA A 64 -4.58 -13.80 11.37
N GLN A 65 -4.47 -14.89 10.61
CA GLN A 65 -4.90 -16.22 11.01
C GLN A 65 -3.67 -17.03 11.40
N GLN A 66 -3.71 -17.68 12.56
CA GLN A 66 -2.75 -18.72 12.89
C GLN A 66 -3.06 -19.94 12.01
N ARG A 67 -2.32 -20.13 10.91
CA ARG A 67 -2.50 -21.26 9.99
C ARG A 67 -1.63 -22.45 10.36
N ASP A 68 -0.57 -22.24 11.14
CA ASP A 68 0.32 -23.27 11.65
C ASP A 68 0.48 -23.16 13.16
N ALA A 69 0.87 -24.27 13.81
CA ALA A 69 1.14 -24.36 15.24
C ALA A 69 2.32 -23.48 15.73
N SER A 70 2.95 -22.73 14.84
CA SER A 70 3.99 -21.76 15.16
C SER A 70 3.36 -20.42 15.49
N GLU A 71 3.67 -19.87 16.64
CA GLU A 71 3.19 -18.56 17.16
C GLU A 71 3.69 -17.34 16.36
N HIS A 72 3.79 -17.44 15.04
CA HIS A 72 4.40 -16.37 14.25
C HIS A 72 3.36 -15.46 13.59
N TRP A 73 3.28 -14.26 14.14
CA TRP A 73 2.67 -13.11 13.49
C TRP A 73 3.40 -12.78 12.17
N TYR A 74 2.79 -11.97 11.31
CA TYR A 74 3.44 -11.51 10.07
C TYR A 74 4.84 -10.95 10.36
N LYS A 75 5.83 -11.44 9.61
CA LYS A 75 7.22 -10.98 9.72
C LYS A 75 7.44 -9.59 9.10
N GLY A 76 6.49 -9.12 8.30
CA GLY A 76 6.52 -7.83 7.62
C GLY A 76 5.33 -7.69 6.68
N THR A 77 5.28 -6.58 5.94
CA THR A 77 4.18 -6.27 5.02
C THR A 77 4.07 -7.25 3.86
N ALA A 78 5.19 -7.65 3.28
CA ALA A 78 5.21 -8.65 2.21
C ALA A 78 4.70 -10.02 2.69
N ASP A 79 5.10 -10.45 3.89
CA ASP A 79 4.62 -11.69 4.50
C ASP A 79 3.12 -11.64 4.79
N ALA A 80 2.61 -10.48 5.22
CA ALA A 80 1.18 -10.27 5.43
C ALA A 80 0.38 -10.47 4.14
N VAL A 81 0.86 -9.94 3.02
CA VAL A 81 0.24 -10.15 1.70
C VAL A 81 0.36 -11.61 1.28
N TYR A 82 1.54 -12.21 1.40
CA TYR A 82 1.81 -13.59 1.02
C TYR A 82 0.88 -14.58 1.73
N GLN A 83 0.70 -14.43 3.03
CA GLN A 83 -0.17 -15.31 3.82
C GLN A 83 -1.67 -15.16 3.48
N ASN A 84 -2.06 -14.07 2.80
CA ASN A 84 -3.44 -13.85 2.35
C ASN A 84 -3.64 -14.03 0.84
N LEU A 85 -2.65 -14.55 0.11
CA LEU A 85 -2.72 -14.74 -1.35
C LEU A 85 -3.89 -15.62 -1.79
N ASP A 86 -4.26 -16.62 -1.02
CA ASP A 86 -5.41 -17.48 -1.31
C ASP A 86 -6.74 -16.71 -1.29
N ILE A 87 -6.87 -15.74 -0.38
CA ILE A 87 -8.04 -14.85 -0.31
C ILE A 87 -8.02 -13.87 -1.48
N ILE A 88 -6.87 -13.23 -1.72
CA ILE A 88 -6.68 -12.28 -2.82
C ILE A 88 -7.02 -12.94 -4.16
N ARG A 89 -6.58 -14.17 -4.40
CA ARG A 89 -6.89 -14.94 -5.62
C ARG A 89 -8.37 -15.24 -5.77
N ARG A 90 -9.12 -15.42 -4.68
CA ARG A 90 -10.59 -15.62 -4.73
C ARG A 90 -11.34 -14.39 -5.24
N TYR A 91 -10.80 -13.19 -5.03
CA TYR A 91 -11.38 -11.97 -5.57
C TYR A 91 -11.24 -11.86 -7.09
N ARG A 92 -10.41 -12.68 -7.73
CA ARG A 92 -10.19 -12.72 -9.19
C ARG A 92 -9.90 -11.33 -9.76
N ALA A 93 -9.11 -10.53 -9.06
CA ALA A 93 -8.64 -9.25 -9.54
C ALA A 93 -7.59 -9.46 -10.63
N GLU A 94 -7.66 -8.68 -11.68
CA GLU A 94 -6.65 -8.64 -12.73
C GLU A 94 -5.37 -7.93 -12.24
N PHE A 95 -5.58 -6.86 -11.46
CA PHE A 95 -4.50 -6.10 -10.84
C PHE A 95 -4.76 -5.97 -9.34
N VAL A 96 -3.69 -5.87 -8.55
CA VAL A 96 -3.74 -5.69 -7.11
C VAL A 96 -2.90 -4.49 -6.72
N VAL A 97 -3.54 -3.51 -6.06
CA VAL A 97 -2.84 -2.36 -5.46
C VAL A 97 -2.57 -2.67 -3.99
N ILE A 98 -1.32 -2.64 -3.59
CA ILE A 98 -0.90 -2.84 -2.19
C ILE A 98 -0.54 -1.49 -1.60
N LEU A 99 -1.13 -1.16 -0.46
CA LEU A 99 -0.99 0.12 0.22
C LEU A 99 -0.56 -0.08 1.68
N ALA A 100 0.29 0.81 2.17
CA ALA A 100 0.50 0.95 3.60
C ALA A 100 -0.69 1.70 4.23
N GLY A 101 -1.23 1.16 5.32
CA GLY A 101 -2.43 1.71 5.98
C GLY A 101 -2.16 2.90 6.92
N ASP A 102 -0.92 3.39 7.00
CA ASP A 102 -0.49 4.45 7.91
C ASP A 102 -0.02 5.74 7.21
N HIS A 103 -0.24 5.86 5.91
CA HIS A 103 0.11 7.03 5.13
C HIS A 103 -1.02 8.05 5.06
N ILE A 104 -0.69 9.32 5.24
CA ILE A 104 -1.61 10.45 5.12
C ILE A 104 -1.21 11.27 3.91
N TYR A 105 -1.88 11.05 2.78
CA TYR A 105 -1.69 11.77 1.54
C TYR A 105 -2.96 11.70 0.68
N LYS A 106 -3.03 12.50 -0.36
CA LYS A 106 -4.08 12.45 -1.39
C LYS A 106 -3.46 11.96 -2.69
N MET A 107 -3.94 10.85 -3.21
CA MET A 107 -3.44 10.25 -4.45
C MET A 107 -4.57 9.58 -5.23
N ASP A 108 -4.52 9.72 -6.55
CA ASP A 108 -5.36 9.00 -7.48
C ASP A 108 -4.57 7.79 -8.02
N TYR A 109 -4.94 6.60 -7.56
CA TYR A 109 -4.28 5.35 -7.98
C TYR A 109 -4.62 4.94 -9.40
N SER A 110 -5.67 5.51 -10.02
CA SER A 110 -6.06 5.17 -11.39
C SER A 110 -4.94 5.47 -12.38
N ARG A 111 -4.20 6.56 -12.17
CA ARG A 111 -3.05 6.92 -13.01
C ARG A 111 -1.94 5.88 -12.93
N MET A 112 -1.61 5.45 -11.72
CA MET A 112 -0.60 4.41 -11.51
C MET A 112 -1.00 3.07 -12.14
N LEU A 113 -2.29 2.73 -12.10
CA LEU A 113 -2.83 1.54 -12.77
C LEU A 113 -2.73 1.64 -14.29
N ILE A 114 -3.02 2.81 -14.86
CA ILE A 114 -2.86 3.06 -16.30
C ILE A 114 -1.38 2.89 -16.70
N ASP A 115 -0.47 3.54 -15.99
CA ASP A 115 0.97 3.45 -16.26
C ASP A 115 1.47 1.99 -16.15
N HIS A 116 0.95 1.23 -15.18
CA HIS A 116 1.27 -0.19 -15.01
C HIS A 116 0.85 -1.02 -16.24
N VAL A 117 -0.39 -0.83 -16.71
CA VAL A 117 -0.92 -1.54 -17.88
C VAL A 117 -0.18 -1.14 -19.15
N GLU A 118 0.06 0.16 -19.36
CA GLU A 118 0.74 0.67 -20.57
C GLU A 118 2.21 0.25 -20.64
N SER A 119 2.89 0.19 -19.49
CA SER A 119 4.29 -0.25 -19.44
C SER A 119 4.46 -1.76 -19.59
N GLY A 120 3.40 -2.55 -19.33
CA GLY A 120 3.47 -4.00 -19.28
C GLY A 120 4.40 -4.53 -18.17
N ALA A 121 4.66 -3.75 -17.14
CA ALA A 121 5.51 -4.13 -16.02
C ALA A 121 4.83 -5.19 -15.15
N GLU A 122 5.59 -6.11 -14.58
CA GLU A 122 5.07 -7.09 -13.61
C GLU A 122 4.82 -6.46 -12.24
N CYS A 123 5.54 -5.38 -11.92
CA CYS A 123 5.38 -4.60 -10.69
C CYS A 123 5.64 -3.13 -10.96
N THR A 124 4.77 -2.26 -10.46
CA THR A 124 4.96 -0.81 -10.48
C THR A 124 5.02 -0.29 -9.05
N VAL A 125 5.96 0.60 -8.76
CA VAL A 125 6.19 1.16 -7.42
C VAL A 125 6.02 2.66 -7.46
N ALA A 126 5.16 3.21 -6.60
CA ALA A 126 5.06 4.65 -6.44
C ALA A 126 6.24 5.19 -5.64
N CYS A 127 6.87 6.22 -6.18
CA CYS A 127 7.99 6.91 -5.56
C CYS A 127 7.72 8.41 -5.45
N ILE A 128 8.36 9.04 -4.49
CA ILE A 128 8.37 10.49 -4.32
C ILE A 128 9.80 11.01 -4.35
N PRO A 129 10.08 12.10 -5.07
CA PRO A 129 11.38 12.77 -5.00
C PRO A 129 11.58 13.36 -3.60
N VAL A 130 12.72 13.06 -2.99
CA VAL A 130 13.14 13.62 -1.71
C VAL A 130 14.57 14.15 -1.82
N PRO A 131 14.98 15.14 -1.01
CA PRO A 131 16.36 15.57 -0.96
C PRO A 131 17.28 14.38 -0.68
N ARG A 132 18.33 14.23 -1.49
CA ARG A 132 19.27 13.09 -1.39
C ARG A 132 19.86 12.93 0.01
N GLN A 133 20.09 14.04 0.71
CA GLN A 133 20.61 14.03 2.08
C GLN A 133 19.64 13.38 3.09
N GLU A 134 18.32 13.46 2.82
CA GLU A 134 17.29 12.89 3.70
C GLU A 134 16.90 11.46 3.27
N ALA A 135 17.29 11.04 2.06
CA ALA A 135 16.89 9.78 1.47
C ALA A 135 17.43 8.55 2.21
N SER A 136 18.47 8.69 3.02
CA SER A 136 19.02 7.62 3.87
C SER A 136 18.04 7.10 4.93
N GLU A 137 16.94 7.80 5.19
CA GLU A 137 15.90 7.36 6.13
C GLU A 137 14.84 6.45 5.46
N PHE A 138 14.87 6.33 4.13
CA PHE A 138 13.85 5.65 3.33
C PHE A 138 14.40 4.46 2.53
N GLY A 139 13.49 3.61 2.06
CA GLY A 139 13.78 2.73 0.95
C GLY A 139 13.87 3.54 -0.34
N VAL A 140 14.96 3.43 -1.08
CA VAL A 140 15.27 4.24 -2.25
C VAL A 140 15.35 3.38 -3.49
N MET A 141 14.75 3.85 -4.59
CA MET A 141 14.84 3.22 -5.89
C MET A 141 15.99 3.82 -6.70
N ASP A 142 16.87 2.95 -7.18
CA ASP A 142 17.78 3.25 -8.28
C ASP A 142 17.08 2.90 -9.60
N VAL A 143 16.89 3.86 -10.47
CA VAL A 143 16.13 3.70 -11.72
C VAL A 143 16.95 4.14 -12.94
N GLY A 144 16.73 3.46 -14.06
CA GLY A 144 17.26 3.87 -15.35
C GLY A 144 16.48 5.03 -15.98
N ASP A 145 16.97 5.52 -17.13
CA ASP A 145 16.35 6.62 -17.87
C ASP A 145 14.92 6.31 -18.35
N ASP A 146 14.56 5.04 -18.46
CA ASP A 146 13.23 4.54 -18.81
C ASP A 146 12.31 4.31 -17.59
N ASN A 147 12.69 4.80 -16.41
CA ASN A 147 12.04 4.56 -15.12
C ASN A 147 12.02 3.09 -14.68
N LYS A 148 12.79 2.23 -15.32
CA LYS A 148 12.93 0.85 -14.89
C LYS A 148 13.75 0.77 -13.61
N ILE A 149 13.22 0.09 -12.60
CA ILE A 149 13.91 -0.12 -11.32
C ILE A 149 15.09 -1.08 -11.57
N LEU A 150 16.28 -0.59 -11.28
CA LEU A 150 17.53 -1.34 -11.35
C LEU A 150 17.84 -1.99 -10.01
N GLN A 151 17.58 -1.26 -8.92
CA GLN A 151 17.84 -1.72 -7.56
C GLN A 151 16.92 -1.03 -6.55
N PHE A 152 16.53 -1.77 -5.49
CA PHE A 152 15.92 -1.24 -4.27
C PHE A 152 16.96 -1.26 -3.16
N LEU A 153 17.14 -0.12 -2.49
CA LEU A 153 18.12 0.06 -1.42
C LEU A 153 17.40 0.52 -0.15
N GLU A 154 17.40 -0.32 0.87
CA GLU A 154 16.84 0.06 2.18
C GLU A 154 17.82 0.91 2.97
N LYS A 155 17.44 2.15 3.26
CA LYS A 155 18.21 3.11 4.07
C LYS A 155 19.69 3.20 3.69
N PRO A 156 20.01 3.49 2.42
CA PRO A 156 21.39 3.50 1.96
C PRO A 156 22.15 4.69 2.56
N GLN A 157 23.42 4.48 2.92
CA GLN A 157 24.29 5.57 3.36
C GLN A 157 24.58 6.59 2.25
N ASN A 158 24.64 6.11 1.00
CA ASN A 158 24.82 6.93 -0.20
C ASN A 158 23.64 6.68 -1.15
N PRO A 159 22.52 7.40 -0.99
CA PRO A 159 21.36 7.21 -1.85
C PRO A 159 21.71 7.56 -3.32
N PRO A 160 21.23 6.75 -4.30
CA PRO A 160 21.38 7.09 -5.71
C PRO A 160 20.61 8.36 -6.05
N ALA A 161 21.14 9.12 -7.00
CA ALA A 161 20.44 10.27 -7.54
C ALA A 161 19.31 9.81 -8.46
N MET A 162 18.21 10.56 -8.53
CA MET A 162 17.16 10.29 -9.51
C MET A 162 17.58 10.80 -10.89
N PRO A 163 17.08 10.19 -11.98
CA PRO A 163 17.33 10.70 -13.33
C PRO A 163 16.95 12.17 -13.46
N GLY A 164 17.85 12.97 -14.01
CA GLY A 164 17.65 14.40 -14.23
C GLY A 164 17.89 15.30 -13.02
N SER A 165 18.28 14.77 -11.86
CA SER A 165 18.61 15.58 -10.67
C SER A 165 19.63 14.89 -9.75
N GLU A 166 20.78 15.50 -9.56
CA GLU A 166 21.83 14.96 -8.69
C GLU A 166 21.52 15.15 -7.18
N ASP A 167 20.68 16.12 -6.84
CA ASP A 167 20.34 16.50 -5.48
C ASP A 167 19.12 15.75 -4.91
N MET A 168 18.43 15.02 -5.74
CA MET A 168 17.20 14.31 -5.37
C MET A 168 17.36 12.78 -5.52
N SER A 169 16.61 12.05 -4.72
CA SER A 169 16.48 10.58 -4.79
C SER A 169 15.01 10.19 -4.83
N LEU A 170 14.71 9.01 -5.37
CA LEU A 170 13.35 8.46 -5.41
C LEU A 170 13.11 7.57 -4.19
N ALA A 171 12.37 8.09 -3.21
CA ALA A 171 11.94 7.32 -2.04
C ALA A 171 10.68 6.53 -2.35
N SER A 172 10.64 5.25 -1.95
CA SER A 172 9.48 4.40 -2.05
C SER A 172 8.35 4.92 -1.15
N MET A 173 7.16 5.00 -1.69
CA MET A 173 5.95 5.32 -0.92
C MET A 173 5.32 4.08 -0.28
N GLY A 174 5.87 2.88 -0.50
CA GLY A 174 5.24 1.64 -0.04
C GLY A 174 3.91 1.33 -0.73
N ILE A 175 3.75 1.79 -1.97
CA ILE A 175 2.59 1.58 -2.82
C ILE A 175 3.03 0.79 -4.04
N TYR A 176 2.37 -0.33 -4.27
CA TYR A 176 2.74 -1.27 -5.34
C TYR A 176 1.52 -1.65 -6.17
N VAL A 177 1.72 -1.88 -7.46
CA VAL A 177 0.76 -2.54 -8.37
C VAL A 177 1.38 -3.80 -8.93
N PHE A 178 0.64 -4.88 -8.93
CA PHE A 178 0.99 -6.18 -9.50
C PHE A 178 -0.11 -6.64 -10.45
#